data_9789ab647542270f96a6ea7557c40f32
#
_entry.id   9789ab647542270f96a6ea7557c40f32
#
_cell.length_a   1.000
_cell.length_b   1.000
_cell.length_c   1.000
_cell.angle_alpha   90.00
_cell.angle_beta   90.00
_cell.angle_gamma   90.00
#
_symmetry.space_group_name_H-M   'P 1'
#
loop_
_entity.id
_entity.type
_entity.pdbx_description
1 polymer ?
#
loop_
_entity_poly.entity_id
_entity_poly.type
_entity_poly.pdbx_seq_one_letter_code
_entity_poly.pdbx_strand_id
1 'polypeptide(L)'
;MRVLGFNIAVVLIMWSCTKTPSEPVVDQTPYSLEYGALSTPDIPLDNKLTNQGVKLGRMLFYENRLSGDNSMSCSSCHKQVNAFSDTAKFSIGIHGDMGHRQAMSAVNMLWNTNGYFWDGRVEKLRDQSLMPIQDAIEMDETLGNVIEKLAQDTLYTHQFLRAFGTAEPSSYLVSLALEQFMNSIVSYRSKYDQYLNGSALLTEQEDRGRELFFGEYNPFFPDDSGADCGHCHGGKTFDSPTYMNNGTDSLNSDLGRFIVTADSAEIGLMKTPTLRNIALTPPYMHDGIFQTLEEVVQHYNTGLQSSATLDQALQMTMGTGLMLNEQDISDLVSFLHTLTDQELIQDERFSSPF
;
A
#
# COMPACT_ATOMS: atom_id res chain seq x y z
N MET A 1 18.44 -86.31 -24.85
CA MET A 1 17.61 -85.13 -25.29
C MET A 1 17.94 -83.96 -24.39
N ARG A 2 18.69 -82.99 -24.87
CA ARG A 2 18.99 -81.74 -24.17
C ARG A 2 18.04 -80.68 -24.74
N VAL A 3 17.21 -80.09 -23.88
CA VAL A 3 16.31 -78.99 -24.23
C VAL A 3 17.08 -77.68 -23.98
N LEU A 4 17.35 -76.93 -25.06
CA LEU A 4 17.88 -75.52 -24.95
C LEU A 4 16.71 -74.59 -24.61
N GLY A 5 16.82 -73.95 -23.45
CA GLY A 5 15.93 -72.84 -23.09
C GLY A 5 16.41 -71.55 -23.72
N PHE A 6 15.54 -70.94 -24.52
CA PHE A 6 15.74 -69.59 -25.11
C PHE A 6 15.24 -68.54 -24.12
N ASN A 7 16.16 -67.73 -23.52
CA ASN A 7 15.77 -66.56 -22.70
C ASN A 7 15.58 -65.34 -23.62
N ILE A 8 14.35 -64.87 -23.75
CA ILE A 8 14.03 -63.63 -24.43
C ILE A 8 14.13 -62.50 -23.39
N ALA A 9 15.16 -61.68 -23.47
CA ALA A 9 15.27 -60.45 -22.68
C ALA A 9 14.40 -59.36 -23.31
N VAL A 10 13.29 -58.97 -22.65
CA VAL A 10 12.47 -57.84 -23.05
C VAL A 10 13.15 -56.56 -22.54
N VAL A 11 13.69 -55.75 -23.43
CA VAL A 11 14.22 -54.42 -23.13
C VAL A 11 13.05 -53.42 -23.14
N LEU A 12 12.59 -53.01 -21.97
CA LEU A 12 11.64 -51.91 -21.80
C LEU A 12 12.36 -50.61 -22.02
N ILE A 13 12.18 -49.99 -23.20
CA ILE A 13 12.62 -48.60 -23.47
C ILE A 13 11.62 -47.66 -22.79
N MET A 14 12.00 -47.13 -21.64
CA MET A 14 11.27 -46.04 -20.98
C MET A 14 11.51 -44.73 -21.77
N TRP A 15 10.53 -44.33 -22.55
CA TRP A 15 10.50 -43.01 -23.18
C TRP A 15 10.17 -41.99 -22.11
N SER A 16 11.20 -41.35 -21.58
CA SER A 16 11.05 -40.14 -20.74
C SER A 16 10.60 -39.00 -21.65
N CYS A 17 9.33 -38.63 -21.58
CA CYS A 17 8.87 -37.37 -22.14
C CYS A 17 9.42 -36.21 -21.29
N THR A 18 10.63 -35.78 -21.57
CA THR A 18 11.10 -34.46 -21.13
C THR A 18 10.32 -33.44 -21.94
N LYS A 19 9.33 -32.78 -21.32
CA LYS A 19 8.76 -31.57 -21.88
C LYS A 19 9.90 -30.57 -22.04
N THR A 20 10.32 -30.31 -23.26
CA THR A 20 11.18 -29.17 -23.58
C THR A 20 10.47 -27.93 -23.04
N PRO A 21 11.10 -27.08 -22.23
CA PRO A 21 10.50 -25.81 -21.82
C PRO A 21 10.09 -25.06 -23.10
N SER A 22 8.81 -24.73 -23.21
CA SER A 22 8.34 -23.92 -24.35
C SER A 22 9.06 -22.58 -24.32
N GLU A 23 9.59 -22.13 -25.45
CA GLU A 23 10.15 -20.78 -25.63
C GLU A 23 9.16 -19.76 -25.05
N PRO A 24 9.63 -18.74 -24.31
CA PRO A 24 8.77 -17.71 -23.77
C PRO A 24 8.09 -16.95 -24.91
N VAL A 25 6.77 -16.80 -24.82
CA VAL A 25 5.95 -16.09 -25.82
C VAL A 25 5.31 -14.90 -25.14
N VAL A 26 5.14 -13.80 -25.85
CA VAL A 26 4.41 -12.60 -25.37
C VAL A 26 2.98 -13.00 -25.01
N ASP A 27 2.54 -12.59 -23.82
CA ASP A 27 1.20 -12.86 -23.32
C ASP A 27 0.59 -11.60 -22.70
N GLN A 28 -0.30 -10.95 -23.46
CA GLN A 28 -1.01 -9.73 -23.09
C GLN A 28 -2.39 -10.00 -22.52
N THR A 29 -2.65 -11.24 -22.03
CA THR A 29 -3.93 -11.57 -21.39
C THR A 29 -4.23 -10.60 -20.27
N PRO A 30 -5.37 -9.86 -20.31
CA PRO A 30 -5.73 -8.90 -19.28
C PRO A 30 -5.80 -9.53 -17.90
N TYR A 31 -5.29 -8.82 -16.90
CA TYR A 31 -5.46 -9.20 -15.50
C TYR A 31 -6.89 -8.89 -15.07
N SER A 32 -7.55 -9.88 -14.43
CA SER A 32 -8.90 -9.70 -13.89
C SER A 32 -8.81 -9.01 -12.54
N LEU A 33 -9.00 -7.69 -12.54
CA LEU A 33 -8.99 -6.90 -11.32
C LEU A 33 -10.35 -7.00 -10.60
N GLU A 34 -10.32 -7.44 -9.35
CA GLU A 34 -11.48 -7.47 -8.46
C GLU A 34 -11.41 -6.26 -7.50
N TYR A 35 -12.50 -5.50 -7.41
CA TYR A 35 -12.57 -4.30 -6.57
C TYR A 35 -13.90 -4.10 -5.85
N GLY A 36 -14.76 -5.14 -5.86
CA GLY A 36 -16.01 -5.17 -5.11
C GLY A 36 -16.91 -3.96 -5.41
N ALA A 37 -17.30 -3.25 -4.35
CA ALA A 37 -18.15 -2.06 -4.44
C ALA A 37 -17.38 -0.73 -4.57
N LEU A 38 -16.05 -0.76 -4.68
CA LEU A 38 -15.29 0.46 -4.98
C LEU A 38 -15.70 1.04 -6.34
N SER A 39 -15.46 2.34 -6.55
CA SER A 39 -15.69 2.96 -7.87
C SER A 39 -14.83 2.30 -8.94
N THR A 40 -15.27 2.35 -10.19
CA THR A 40 -14.44 1.89 -11.31
C THR A 40 -13.10 2.61 -11.29
N PRO A 41 -11.95 1.86 -11.25
CA PRO A 41 -10.64 2.47 -11.18
C PRO A 41 -10.23 3.10 -12.51
N ASP A 42 -9.42 4.16 -12.43
CA ASP A 42 -8.78 4.78 -13.60
C ASP A 42 -7.45 4.07 -13.90
N ILE A 43 -7.52 2.99 -14.69
CA ILE A 43 -6.33 2.23 -15.09
C ILE A 43 -5.56 3.01 -16.15
N PRO A 44 -4.24 3.25 -15.98
CA PRO A 44 -3.44 3.95 -16.97
C PRO A 44 -3.56 3.35 -18.38
N LEU A 45 -3.93 4.17 -19.37
CA LEU A 45 -4.18 3.70 -20.73
C LEU A 45 -2.91 3.15 -21.41
N ASP A 46 -1.76 3.67 -21.02
CA ASP A 46 -0.44 3.30 -21.53
C ASP A 46 0.21 2.14 -20.77
N ASN A 47 -0.42 1.67 -19.67
CA ASN A 47 0.06 0.55 -18.86
C ASN A 47 -1.10 -0.28 -18.28
N LYS A 48 -1.88 -0.90 -19.17
CA LYS A 48 -2.98 -1.77 -18.76
C LYS A 48 -2.48 -2.99 -18.00
N LEU A 49 -3.24 -3.41 -16.99
CA LEU A 49 -2.89 -4.59 -16.19
C LEU A 49 -2.97 -5.86 -17.05
N THR A 50 -1.88 -6.62 -17.11
CA THR A 50 -1.81 -7.94 -17.73
C THR A 50 -1.34 -8.98 -16.72
N ASN A 51 -1.71 -10.24 -16.92
CA ASN A 51 -1.29 -11.32 -16.04
C ASN A 51 0.24 -11.41 -15.92
N GLN A 52 0.94 -11.21 -17.03
CA GLN A 52 2.40 -11.29 -17.06
C GLN A 52 3.09 -10.04 -16.51
N GLY A 53 2.49 -8.86 -16.71
CA GLY A 53 3.00 -7.62 -16.14
C GLY A 53 2.85 -7.57 -14.62
N VAL A 54 1.67 -7.94 -14.10
CA VAL A 54 1.42 -8.09 -12.65
C VAL A 54 2.37 -9.13 -12.04
N LYS A 55 2.57 -10.28 -12.71
CA LYS A 55 3.51 -11.31 -12.26
C LYS A 55 4.95 -10.79 -12.20
N LEU A 56 5.41 -10.08 -13.24
CA LEU A 56 6.75 -9.48 -13.26
C LEU A 56 6.90 -8.44 -12.15
N GLY A 57 5.89 -7.56 -11.97
CA GLY A 57 5.88 -6.56 -10.91
C GLY A 57 5.95 -7.19 -9.53
N ARG A 58 5.21 -8.28 -9.30
CA ARG A 58 5.30 -9.06 -8.06
C ARG A 58 6.71 -9.61 -7.83
N MET A 59 7.35 -10.20 -8.85
CA MET A 59 8.72 -10.69 -8.74
C MET A 59 9.67 -9.55 -8.37
N LEU A 60 9.56 -8.38 -9.04
CA LEU A 60 10.39 -7.21 -8.76
C LEU A 60 10.15 -6.63 -7.37
N PHE A 61 8.91 -6.58 -6.90
CA PHE A 61 8.56 -6.08 -5.56
C PHE A 61 9.23 -6.88 -4.43
N TYR A 62 9.49 -8.16 -4.65
CA TYR A 62 10.15 -9.07 -3.70
C TYR A 62 11.63 -9.33 -4.05
N GLU A 63 12.18 -8.64 -5.05
CA GLU A 63 13.53 -8.88 -5.54
C GLU A 63 14.59 -8.07 -4.77
N ASN A 64 15.45 -8.75 -4.02
CA ASN A 64 16.48 -8.11 -3.23
C ASN A 64 17.61 -7.49 -4.07
N ARG A 65 17.81 -7.97 -5.31
CA ARG A 65 18.81 -7.38 -6.22
C ARG A 65 18.51 -5.95 -6.66
N LEU A 66 17.34 -5.42 -6.29
CA LEU A 66 17.01 -4.00 -6.47
C LEU A 66 17.72 -3.09 -5.45
N SER A 67 18.43 -3.65 -4.46
CA SER A 67 19.29 -2.89 -3.53
C SER A 67 20.77 -3.05 -3.82
N GLY A 68 21.59 -2.10 -3.35
CA GLY A 68 23.01 -2.02 -3.62
C GLY A 68 23.78 -3.25 -3.12
N ASP A 69 23.42 -3.75 -1.95
CA ASP A 69 24.02 -4.93 -1.32
C ASP A 69 23.23 -6.24 -1.53
N ASN A 70 22.12 -6.20 -2.27
CA ASN A 70 21.18 -7.30 -2.52
C ASN A 70 20.51 -7.88 -1.26
N SER A 71 20.34 -7.08 -0.21
CA SER A 71 19.72 -7.52 1.06
C SER A 71 18.25 -7.09 1.20
N MET A 72 17.81 -6.11 0.43
CA MET A 72 16.53 -5.43 0.61
C MET A 72 15.69 -5.36 -0.68
N SER A 73 14.39 -5.48 -0.52
CA SER A 73 13.39 -5.28 -1.58
C SER A 73 12.27 -4.34 -1.12
N CYS A 74 11.32 -3.98 -1.98
CA CYS A 74 10.15 -3.20 -1.59
C CYS A 74 9.38 -3.86 -0.43
N SER A 75 9.29 -5.20 -0.43
CA SER A 75 8.61 -5.97 0.61
C SER A 75 9.30 -5.92 1.98
N SER A 76 10.54 -5.45 2.07
CA SER A 76 11.23 -5.28 3.35
C SER A 76 10.56 -4.21 4.23
N CYS A 77 10.04 -3.14 3.59
CA CYS A 77 9.33 -2.05 4.24
C CYS A 77 7.80 -2.11 3.99
N HIS A 78 7.36 -2.64 2.85
CA HIS A 78 5.94 -2.79 2.53
C HIS A 78 5.50 -4.25 2.71
N LYS A 79 5.31 -4.65 3.99
CA LYS A 79 5.01 -6.04 4.37
C LYS A 79 3.53 -6.36 4.18
N GLN A 80 3.21 -7.42 3.44
CA GLN A 80 1.83 -7.82 3.17
C GLN A 80 1.00 -8.00 4.46
N VAL A 81 1.57 -8.64 5.48
CA VAL A 81 0.91 -8.87 6.78
C VAL A 81 0.53 -7.57 7.50
N ASN A 82 1.19 -6.47 7.18
CA ASN A 82 0.91 -5.12 7.66
C ASN A 82 0.26 -4.25 6.58
N ALA A 83 -0.57 -4.88 5.73
CA ALA A 83 -1.26 -4.20 4.63
C ALA A 83 -0.29 -3.36 3.76
N PHE A 84 0.87 -3.91 3.45
CA PHE A 84 1.92 -3.27 2.64
C PHE A 84 2.43 -1.95 3.22
N SER A 85 2.56 -1.88 4.54
CA SER A 85 3.21 -0.82 5.32
C SER A 85 4.33 -1.40 6.19
N ASP A 86 5.10 -0.56 6.89
CA ASP A 86 6.10 -0.97 7.88
C ASP A 86 5.57 -0.77 9.31
N THR A 87 6.02 -1.60 10.23
CA THR A 87 5.77 -1.47 11.68
C THR A 87 6.84 -0.65 12.39
N ALA A 88 7.91 -0.29 11.71
CA ALA A 88 8.92 0.64 12.24
C ALA A 88 8.42 2.08 12.11
N LYS A 89 8.77 2.92 13.10
CA LYS A 89 8.51 4.36 13.02
C LYS A 89 9.07 4.96 11.73
N PHE A 90 10.31 4.60 11.41
CA PHE A 90 10.98 4.89 10.17
C PHE A 90 11.66 3.61 9.66
N SER A 91 11.50 3.31 8.40
CA SER A 91 12.18 2.18 7.76
C SER A 91 13.69 2.38 7.77
N ILE A 92 14.42 1.28 7.87
CA ILE A 92 15.89 1.27 7.93
C ILE A 92 16.42 0.79 6.59
N GLY A 93 17.28 1.59 5.95
CA GLY A 93 17.94 1.23 4.70
C GLY A 93 19.13 0.30 4.85
N ILE A 94 19.75 -0.04 3.71
CA ILE A 94 20.84 -1.04 3.65
C ILE A 94 22.09 -0.66 4.46
N HIS A 95 22.31 0.63 4.70
CA HIS A 95 23.45 1.13 5.51
C HIS A 95 23.10 1.32 6.99
N GLY A 96 21.85 1.03 7.39
CA GLY A 96 21.37 1.24 8.76
C GLY A 96 20.85 2.65 9.02
N ASP A 97 20.80 3.48 8.00
CA ASP A 97 20.20 4.83 8.08
C ASP A 97 18.67 4.72 8.16
N MET A 98 18.06 5.63 8.90
CA MET A 98 16.61 5.68 9.07
C MET A 98 15.99 6.70 8.12
N GLY A 99 14.86 6.36 7.52
CA GLY A 99 14.00 7.31 6.82
C GLY A 99 13.50 8.43 7.73
N HIS A 100 12.81 9.40 7.14
CA HIS A 100 12.32 10.57 7.87
C HIS A 100 10.80 10.55 8.08
N ARG A 101 10.10 9.67 7.37
CA ARG A 101 8.64 9.52 7.43
C ARG A 101 8.26 8.05 7.45
N GLN A 102 7.13 7.76 8.08
CA GLN A 102 6.56 6.41 8.14
C GLN A 102 6.20 5.89 6.74
N ALA A 103 6.42 4.59 6.47
CA ALA A 103 6.10 3.97 5.20
C ALA A 103 4.59 3.83 5.02
N MET A 104 4.03 4.52 4.01
CA MET A 104 2.60 4.46 3.70
C MET A 104 2.21 3.09 3.19
N SER A 105 0.97 2.66 3.49
CA SER A 105 0.39 1.46 2.92
C SER A 105 0.27 1.57 1.39
N ALA A 106 0.70 0.52 0.66
CA ALA A 106 0.64 0.44 -0.79
C ALA A 106 -0.61 -0.32 -1.29
N VAL A 107 -1.77 -0.09 -0.65
CA VAL A 107 -3.06 -0.66 -1.10
C VAL A 107 -3.89 0.37 -1.86
N ASN A 108 -4.74 -0.09 -2.77
CA ASN A 108 -5.71 0.73 -3.51
C ASN A 108 -5.10 1.90 -4.30
N MET A 109 -3.89 1.71 -4.84
CA MET A 109 -3.14 2.76 -5.54
C MET A 109 -3.87 3.32 -6.77
N LEU A 110 -4.75 2.54 -7.41
CA LEU A 110 -5.59 3.00 -8.55
C LEU A 110 -6.62 4.09 -8.18
N TRP A 111 -6.94 4.25 -6.91
CA TRP A 111 -7.88 5.28 -6.44
C TRP A 111 -7.15 6.49 -5.84
N ASN A 112 -5.83 6.45 -5.78
CA ASN A 112 -5.03 7.57 -5.30
C ASN A 112 -5.00 8.69 -6.34
N THR A 113 -5.46 9.89 -5.99
CA THR A 113 -5.64 11.03 -6.90
C THR A 113 -4.75 12.23 -6.58
N ASN A 114 -4.00 12.19 -5.46
CA ASN A 114 -3.23 13.33 -4.97
C ASN A 114 -1.72 13.06 -4.89
N GLY A 115 -1.18 12.30 -5.85
CA GLY A 115 0.25 11.98 -5.92
C GLY A 115 0.71 10.97 -4.86
N TYR A 116 1.99 10.69 -4.85
CA TYR A 116 2.63 9.67 -4.02
C TYR A 116 3.61 10.30 -3.04
N PHE A 117 3.97 9.58 -1.98
CA PHE A 117 4.56 10.07 -0.74
C PHE A 117 3.62 10.96 0.08
N TRP A 118 3.98 11.25 1.33
CA TRP A 118 3.20 12.08 2.25
C TRP A 118 2.98 13.52 1.75
N ASP A 119 3.91 14.04 0.96
CA ASP A 119 3.89 15.39 0.39
C ASP A 119 3.37 15.44 -1.05
N GLY A 120 3.08 14.27 -1.66
CA GLY A 120 2.58 14.16 -3.03
C GLY A 120 3.55 14.67 -4.10
N ARG A 121 4.87 14.62 -3.83
CA ARG A 121 5.92 15.14 -4.72
C ARG A 121 6.05 14.40 -6.06
N VAL A 122 5.38 13.25 -6.20
CA VAL A 122 5.42 12.45 -7.43
C VAL A 122 3.99 12.16 -7.89
N GLU A 123 3.72 12.41 -9.18
CA GLU A 123 2.37 12.27 -9.73
C GLU A 123 2.01 10.85 -10.15
N LYS A 124 3.00 10.04 -10.60
CA LYS A 124 2.75 8.70 -11.13
C LYS A 124 3.39 7.64 -10.26
N LEU A 125 2.66 6.55 -10.03
CA LEU A 125 3.13 5.40 -9.25
C LEU A 125 4.41 4.79 -9.83
N ARG A 126 4.50 4.69 -11.18
CA ARG A 126 5.69 4.18 -11.88
C ARG A 126 6.95 4.99 -11.58
N ASP A 127 6.83 6.30 -11.47
CA ASP A 127 7.96 7.18 -11.19
C ASP A 127 8.34 7.08 -9.71
N GLN A 128 7.35 7.01 -8.82
CA GLN A 128 7.57 6.79 -7.39
C GLN A 128 8.30 5.47 -7.13
N SER A 129 7.93 4.39 -7.80
CA SER A 129 8.48 3.05 -7.56
C SER A 129 9.99 2.93 -7.80
N LEU A 130 10.59 3.83 -8.57
CA LEU A 130 12.02 3.86 -8.84
C LEU A 130 12.82 4.71 -7.84
N MET A 131 12.15 5.56 -7.05
CA MET A 131 12.86 6.49 -6.16
C MET A 131 13.52 5.78 -4.97
N PRO A 132 12.84 4.88 -4.23
CA PRO A 132 13.46 4.16 -3.12
C PRO A 132 14.68 3.33 -3.53
N ILE A 133 14.69 2.82 -4.77
CA ILE A 133 15.84 2.08 -5.31
C ILE A 133 17.09 2.95 -5.34
N GLN A 134 16.93 4.23 -5.72
CA GLN A 134 18.02 5.18 -5.90
C GLN A 134 18.33 6.02 -4.66
N ASP A 135 17.50 5.93 -3.62
CA ASP A 135 17.71 6.70 -2.41
C ASP A 135 18.85 6.10 -1.56
N ALA A 136 19.87 6.92 -1.29
CA ALA A 136 21.07 6.49 -0.57
C ALA A 136 20.80 6.05 0.88
N ILE A 137 19.72 6.55 1.48
CA ILE A 137 19.30 6.13 2.83
C ILE A 137 18.32 4.95 2.84
N GLU A 138 17.90 4.46 1.66
CA GLU A 138 17.00 3.31 1.54
C GLU A 138 17.72 2.12 0.87
N MET A 139 17.63 1.98 -0.47
CA MET A 139 18.15 0.82 -1.21
C MET A 139 19.50 1.09 -1.87
N ASP A 140 19.94 2.33 -2.02
CA ASP A 140 21.23 2.81 -2.53
C ASP A 140 21.76 2.04 -3.75
N GLU A 141 20.93 1.92 -4.79
CA GLU A 141 21.30 1.24 -6.03
C GLU A 141 21.05 2.12 -7.26
N THR A 142 21.88 1.97 -8.28
CA THR A 142 21.66 2.64 -9.54
C THR A 142 20.74 1.84 -10.45
N LEU A 143 19.88 2.52 -11.20
CA LEU A 143 19.01 1.83 -12.15
C LEU A 143 19.81 1.07 -13.23
N GLY A 144 21.01 1.56 -13.60
CA GLY A 144 21.90 0.86 -14.52
C GLY A 144 22.31 -0.50 -14.00
N ASN A 145 22.81 -0.58 -12.75
CA ASN A 145 23.20 -1.83 -12.12
C ASN A 145 21.99 -2.78 -11.94
N VAL A 146 20.82 -2.25 -11.55
CA VAL A 146 19.59 -3.06 -11.48
C VAL A 146 19.33 -3.76 -12.82
N ILE A 147 19.40 -3.01 -13.91
CA ILE A 147 19.14 -3.56 -15.25
C ILE A 147 20.19 -4.62 -15.62
N GLU A 148 21.47 -4.40 -15.32
CA GLU A 148 22.53 -5.38 -15.55
C GLU A 148 22.32 -6.67 -14.74
N LYS A 149 21.95 -6.55 -13.45
CA LYS A 149 21.65 -7.71 -12.59
C LYS A 149 20.47 -8.53 -13.13
N LEU A 150 19.38 -7.86 -13.56
CA LEU A 150 18.20 -8.52 -14.10
C LEU A 150 18.46 -9.16 -15.48
N ALA A 151 19.27 -8.52 -16.33
CA ALA A 151 19.60 -9.02 -17.67
C ALA A 151 20.42 -10.31 -17.66
N GLN A 152 21.15 -10.57 -16.57
CA GLN A 152 21.96 -11.78 -16.41
C GLN A 152 21.12 -13.01 -16.00
N ASP A 153 19.84 -12.82 -15.64
CA ASP A 153 18.97 -13.89 -15.17
C ASP A 153 17.90 -14.24 -16.20
N THR A 154 17.96 -15.46 -16.72
CA THR A 154 17.00 -15.96 -17.71
C THR A 154 15.54 -15.99 -17.19
N LEU A 155 15.34 -16.11 -15.88
CA LEU A 155 14.02 -16.00 -15.27
C LEU A 155 13.40 -14.63 -15.54
N TYR A 156 14.17 -13.55 -15.36
CA TYR A 156 13.72 -12.18 -15.60
C TYR A 156 13.63 -11.86 -17.10
N THR A 157 14.65 -12.16 -17.90
CA THR A 157 14.62 -11.88 -19.35
C THR A 157 13.42 -12.57 -20.03
N HIS A 158 13.12 -13.81 -19.66
CA HIS A 158 11.93 -14.53 -20.13
C HIS A 158 10.64 -13.89 -19.63
N GLN A 159 10.59 -13.39 -18.37
CA GLN A 159 9.38 -12.76 -17.85
C GLN A 159 9.15 -11.38 -18.45
N PHE A 160 10.22 -10.61 -18.74
CA PHE A 160 10.12 -9.37 -19.50
C PHE A 160 9.59 -9.61 -20.93
N LEU A 161 10.08 -10.66 -21.60
CA LEU A 161 9.57 -11.04 -22.91
C LEU A 161 8.07 -11.37 -22.87
N ARG A 162 7.62 -12.14 -21.87
CA ARG A 162 6.19 -12.46 -21.72
C ARG A 162 5.34 -11.21 -21.46
N ALA A 163 5.82 -10.32 -20.60
CA ALA A 163 5.07 -9.13 -20.18
C ALA A 163 5.07 -8.02 -21.23
N PHE A 164 6.22 -7.75 -21.86
CA PHE A 164 6.41 -6.55 -22.68
C PHE A 164 6.92 -6.81 -24.11
N GLY A 165 7.13 -8.06 -24.48
CA GLY A 165 7.58 -8.43 -25.83
C GLY A 165 9.07 -8.23 -26.10
N THR A 166 9.87 -7.94 -25.06
CA THR A 166 11.33 -7.85 -25.16
C THR A 166 11.98 -8.59 -24.00
N ALA A 167 13.09 -9.29 -24.28
CA ALA A 167 13.90 -9.93 -23.26
C ALA A 167 14.91 -8.97 -22.61
N GLU A 168 14.98 -7.73 -23.07
CA GLU A 168 15.90 -6.70 -22.58
C GLU A 168 15.22 -5.87 -21.48
N PRO A 169 15.64 -5.98 -20.21
CA PRO A 169 15.12 -5.14 -19.15
C PRO A 169 15.50 -3.67 -19.39
N SER A 170 14.63 -2.76 -18.93
CA SER A 170 14.95 -1.34 -18.82
C SER A 170 14.30 -0.76 -17.57
N SER A 171 14.81 0.36 -17.06
CA SER A 171 14.22 1.04 -15.89
C SER A 171 12.75 1.42 -16.12
N TYR A 172 12.42 1.82 -17.33
CA TYR A 172 11.03 2.09 -17.71
C TYR A 172 10.15 0.84 -17.63
N LEU A 173 10.58 -0.32 -18.14
CA LEU A 173 9.81 -1.56 -18.04
C LEU A 173 9.73 -2.09 -16.61
N VAL A 174 10.77 -1.89 -15.80
CA VAL A 174 10.74 -2.18 -14.35
C VAL A 174 9.65 -1.34 -13.68
N SER A 175 9.61 -0.03 -13.95
CA SER A 175 8.60 0.86 -13.35
C SER A 175 7.17 0.50 -13.77
N LEU A 176 6.96 0.15 -15.04
CA LEU A 176 5.65 -0.31 -15.53
C LEU A 176 5.21 -1.60 -14.85
N ALA A 177 6.11 -2.56 -14.66
CA ALA A 177 5.77 -3.81 -13.99
C ALA A 177 5.43 -3.59 -12.51
N LEU A 178 6.24 -2.80 -11.79
CA LEU A 178 5.97 -2.44 -10.39
C LEU A 178 4.62 -1.72 -10.26
N GLU A 179 4.31 -0.76 -11.15
CA GLU A 179 3.02 -0.08 -11.19
C GLU A 179 1.87 -1.08 -11.39
N GLN A 180 2.00 -2.04 -12.32
CA GLN A 180 0.95 -3.05 -12.54
C GLN A 180 0.71 -3.90 -11.30
N PHE A 181 1.76 -4.33 -10.61
CA PHE A 181 1.60 -5.13 -9.39
C PHE A 181 0.98 -4.32 -8.25
N MET A 182 1.51 -3.13 -7.94
CA MET A 182 0.97 -2.29 -6.87
C MET A 182 -0.48 -1.89 -7.14
N ASN A 183 -0.85 -1.61 -8.40
CA ASN A 183 -2.22 -1.36 -8.82
C ASN A 183 -3.14 -2.59 -8.69
N SER A 184 -2.60 -3.80 -8.64
CA SER A 184 -3.38 -5.02 -8.43
C SER A 184 -3.71 -5.29 -6.96
N ILE A 185 -3.06 -4.60 -6.02
CA ILE A 185 -3.26 -4.77 -4.58
C ILE A 185 -4.50 -3.98 -4.14
N VAL A 186 -5.65 -4.64 -4.13
CA VAL A 186 -6.94 -4.00 -3.83
C VAL A 186 -7.57 -4.59 -2.57
N SER A 187 -7.81 -3.72 -1.58
CA SER A 187 -8.54 -4.01 -0.36
C SER A 187 -10.00 -3.58 -0.53
N TYR A 188 -10.93 -4.56 -0.48
CA TYR A 188 -12.36 -4.32 -0.72
C TYR A 188 -13.27 -5.34 0.00
N ARG A 189 -12.70 -6.17 0.89
CA ARG A 189 -13.42 -7.27 1.60
C ARG A 189 -13.39 -7.11 3.11
N SER A 190 -13.23 -5.89 3.60
CA SER A 190 -13.29 -5.61 5.05
C SER A 190 -14.66 -5.97 5.62
N LYS A 191 -14.76 -6.11 6.95
CA LYS A 191 -16.06 -6.31 7.61
C LYS A 191 -17.04 -5.17 7.28
N TYR A 192 -16.55 -3.93 7.17
CA TYR A 192 -17.38 -2.80 6.79
C TYR A 192 -17.88 -2.89 5.34
N ASP A 193 -17.05 -3.37 4.39
CA ASP A 193 -17.51 -3.65 3.02
C ASP A 193 -18.61 -4.72 3.00
N GLN A 194 -18.46 -5.77 3.82
CA GLN A 194 -19.46 -6.81 3.97
C GLN A 194 -20.77 -6.30 4.61
N TYR A 195 -20.66 -5.38 5.56
CA TYR A 195 -21.83 -4.68 6.12
C TYR A 195 -22.54 -3.86 5.05
N LEU A 196 -21.82 -3.06 4.27
CA LEU A 196 -22.40 -2.23 3.21
C LEU A 196 -23.11 -3.03 2.12
N ASN A 197 -22.69 -4.26 1.84
CA ASN A 197 -23.35 -5.14 0.88
C ASN A 197 -24.37 -6.11 1.51
N GLY A 198 -24.60 -6.01 2.82
CA GLY A 198 -25.59 -6.80 3.56
C GLY A 198 -25.16 -8.23 3.92
N SER A 199 -23.88 -8.60 3.74
CA SER A 199 -23.37 -9.94 4.05
C SER A 199 -22.82 -10.08 5.48
N ALA A 200 -22.63 -9.00 6.21
CA ALA A 200 -22.25 -8.98 7.62
C ALA A 200 -23.06 -7.95 8.42
N LEU A 201 -23.05 -8.08 9.75
CA LEU A 201 -23.62 -7.10 10.67
C LEU A 201 -22.48 -6.50 11.50
N LEU A 202 -22.61 -5.21 11.81
CA LEU A 202 -21.80 -4.58 12.84
C LEU A 202 -22.36 -4.95 14.22
N THR A 203 -21.49 -5.04 15.22
CA THR A 203 -21.92 -5.06 16.61
C THR A 203 -22.47 -3.69 17.00
N GLU A 204 -23.19 -3.59 18.12
CA GLU A 204 -23.68 -2.32 18.66
C GLU A 204 -22.54 -1.30 18.85
N GLN A 205 -21.39 -1.76 19.35
CA GLN A 205 -20.22 -0.94 19.52
C GLN A 205 -19.63 -0.43 18.20
N GLU A 206 -19.46 -1.31 17.22
CA GLU A 206 -18.93 -0.94 15.90
C GLU A 206 -19.88 0.03 15.15
N ASP A 207 -21.21 -0.17 15.30
CA ASP A 207 -22.20 0.69 14.65
C ASP A 207 -22.24 2.07 15.34
N ARG A 208 -22.16 2.12 16.67
CA ARG A 208 -22.00 3.38 17.39
C ARG A 208 -20.72 4.12 16.96
N GLY A 209 -19.59 3.40 16.83
CA GLY A 209 -18.34 3.97 16.34
C GLY A 209 -18.48 4.50 14.90
N ARG A 210 -19.22 3.81 14.02
CA ARG A 210 -19.55 4.27 12.67
C ARG A 210 -20.38 5.57 12.70
N GLU A 211 -21.37 5.64 13.56
CA GLU A 211 -22.18 6.86 13.73
C GLU A 211 -21.32 8.05 14.16
N LEU A 212 -20.44 7.84 15.14
CA LEU A 212 -19.50 8.86 15.58
C LEU A 212 -18.53 9.29 14.46
N PHE A 213 -18.03 8.34 13.67
CA PHE A 213 -17.07 8.60 12.58
C PHE A 213 -17.64 9.49 11.50
N PHE A 214 -18.91 9.27 11.11
CA PHE A 214 -19.59 10.03 10.06
C PHE A 214 -20.47 11.16 10.59
N GLY A 215 -20.73 11.22 11.89
CA GLY A 215 -21.50 12.28 12.53
C GLY A 215 -20.72 13.59 12.56
N GLU A 216 -21.38 14.69 12.21
CA GLU A 216 -20.78 16.03 12.24
C GLU A 216 -20.50 16.50 13.67
N TYR A 217 -19.40 17.23 13.85
CA TYR A 217 -19.09 17.87 15.12
C TYR A 217 -20.07 18.99 15.44
N ASN A 218 -20.68 18.96 16.65
CA ASN A 218 -21.65 19.95 17.09
C ASN A 218 -21.39 20.39 18.54
N PRO A 219 -20.68 21.50 18.76
CA PRO A 219 -20.36 21.98 20.11
C PRO A 219 -21.59 22.47 20.90
N PHE A 220 -22.72 22.74 20.23
CA PHE A 220 -23.94 23.26 20.88
C PHE A 220 -24.85 22.11 21.39
N PHE A 221 -24.70 20.93 20.84
CA PHE A 221 -25.45 19.72 21.22
C PHE A 221 -24.49 18.55 21.40
N PRO A 222 -23.73 18.51 22.53
CA PRO A 222 -22.68 17.50 22.75
C PRO A 222 -23.18 16.06 22.68
N ASP A 223 -24.41 15.80 23.13
CA ASP A 223 -25.02 14.45 23.14
C ASP A 223 -25.33 13.95 21.71
N ASP A 224 -25.46 14.84 20.74
CA ASP A 224 -25.71 14.54 19.33
C ASP A 224 -24.45 14.82 18.46
N SER A 225 -23.30 15.15 19.07
CA SER A 225 -22.05 15.44 18.35
C SER A 225 -21.38 14.18 17.86
N GLY A 226 -20.92 14.18 16.61
CA GLY A 226 -19.99 13.19 16.08
C GLY A 226 -18.54 13.63 16.18
N ALA A 227 -17.64 12.77 15.70
CA ALA A 227 -16.21 13.04 15.61
C ALA A 227 -15.76 13.62 14.27
N ASP A 228 -16.68 13.68 13.29
CA ASP A 228 -16.50 14.25 11.93
C ASP A 228 -15.27 13.73 11.17
N CYS A 229 -14.83 12.49 11.46
CA CYS A 229 -13.68 11.86 10.79
C CYS A 229 -13.93 11.70 9.28
N GLY A 230 -15.22 11.49 8.89
CA GLY A 230 -15.65 11.34 7.51
C GLY A 230 -15.43 12.58 6.65
N HIS A 231 -15.26 13.77 7.25
CA HIS A 231 -14.92 15.00 6.56
C HIS A 231 -13.59 14.90 5.79
N CYS A 232 -12.56 14.36 6.44
CA CYS A 232 -11.25 14.13 5.85
C CYS A 232 -11.09 12.72 5.29
N HIS A 233 -11.71 11.72 5.91
CA HIS A 233 -11.60 10.30 5.55
C HIS A 233 -12.92 9.77 4.99
N GLY A 234 -13.43 10.43 3.96
CA GLY A 234 -14.69 10.09 3.33
C GLY A 234 -14.58 9.04 2.22
N GLY A 235 -15.74 8.75 1.62
CA GLY A 235 -15.84 7.85 0.49
C GLY A 235 -15.54 6.38 0.82
N LYS A 236 -15.40 5.56 -0.22
CA LYS A 236 -15.17 4.12 -0.06
C LYS A 236 -13.71 3.75 0.19
N THR A 237 -12.80 4.66 -0.09
CA THR A 237 -11.36 4.51 0.14
C THR A 237 -10.92 5.11 1.47
N PHE A 238 -11.80 5.85 2.16
CA PHE A 238 -11.51 6.49 3.44
C PHE A 238 -10.28 7.40 3.36
N ASP A 239 -10.17 8.16 2.28
CA ASP A 239 -9.12 9.16 2.04
C ASP A 239 -9.72 10.47 1.49
N SER A 240 -8.88 11.45 1.24
CA SER A 240 -9.25 12.70 0.60
C SER A 240 -8.21 13.09 -0.45
N PRO A 241 -8.62 13.74 -1.55
CA PRO A 241 -7.67 14.27 -2.53
C PRO A 241 -6.88 15.49 -2.04
N THR A 242 -7.16 15.99 -0.84
CA THR A 242 -6.56 17.20 -0.27
C THR A 242 -5.38 16.88 0.64
N TYR A 243 -4.55 17.90 0.85
CA TYR A 243 -3.47 17.89 1.83
C TYR A 243 -3.92 18.71 3.03
N MET A 244 -3.66 18.24 4.23
CA MET A 244 -4.15 18.83 5.46
C MET A 244 -3.07 18.84 6.54
N ASN A 245 -3.08 19.84 7.41
CA ASN A 245 -2.29 19.84 8.63
C ASN A 245 -3.21 19.36 9.77
N ASN A 246 -2.87 18.24 10.37
CA ASN A 246 -3.64 17.56 11.39
C ASN A 246 -3.27 17.95 12.83
N GLY A 247 -2.45 18.98 13.01
CA GLY A 247 -2.11 19.53 14.33
C GLY A 247 -1.24 18.63 15.20
N THR A 248 -0.43 17.75 14.63
CA THR A 248 0.52 16.92 15.39
C THR A 248 1.72 17.71 15.89
N ASP A 249 2.08 18.81 15.21
CA ASP A 249 3.23 19.63 15.55
C ASP A 249 2.93 21.13 15.32
N SER A 250 3.11 21.95 16.38
CA SER A 250 2.90 23.39 16.32
C SER A 250 4.04 24.15 15.60
N LEU A 251 5.24 23.55 15.53
CA LEU A 251 6.41 24.14 14.90
C LEU A 251 6.54 23.76 13.42
N ASN A 252 5.74 22.80 12.95
CA ASN A 252 5.83 22.19 11.62
C ASN A 252 7.29 21.82 11.30
N SER A 253 7.87 20.95 12.13
CA SER A 253 9.26 20.46 11.99
C SER A 253 9.47 19.75 10.66
N ASP A 254 8.42 19.06 10.15
CA ASP A 254 8.33 18.64 8.76
C ASP A 254 7.50 19.66 7.97
N LEU A 255 8.11 20.27 6.97
CA LEU A 255 7.47 21.29 6.14
C LEU A 255 6.39 20.74 5.20
N GLY A 256 6.26 19.43 5.09
CA GLY A 256 5.19 18.76 4.31
C GLY A 256 5.14 19.20 2.84
N ARG A 257 3.96 19.53 2.38
CA ARG A 257 3.69 19.92 0.98
C ARG A 257 4.46 21.17 0.54
N PHE A 258 4.79 22.07 1.46
CA PHE A 258 5.60 23.26 1.17
C PHE A 258 6.92 22.93 0.44
N ILE A 259 7.55 21.79 0.75
CA ILE A 259 8.80 21.37 0.08
C ILE A 259 8.60 21.22 -1.44
N VAL A 260 7.38 20.91 -1.86
CA VAL A 260 7.03 20.68 -3.27
C VAL A 260 6.61 21.97 -3.98
N THR A 261 5.82 22.81 -3.29
CA THR A 261 5.12 23.95 -3.92
C THR A 261 5.77 25.29 -3.62
N ALA A 262 6.55 25.39 -2.52
CA ALA A 262 7.06 26.63 -1.95
C ALA A 262 5.95 27.63 -1.56
N ASP A 263 4.70 27.17 -1.41
CA ASP A 263 3.59 27.98 -0.90
C ASP A 263 3.54 27.92 0.63
N SER A 264 3.69 29.06 1.30
CA SER A 264 3.66 29.14 2.76
C SER A 264 2.33 28.70 3.38
N ALA A 265 1.23 28.74 2.62
CA ALA A 265 -0.06 28.20 3.05
C ALA A 265 -0.07 26.66 3.16
N GLU A 266 0.92 25.99 2.57
CA GLU A 266 1.04 24.53 2.59
C GLU A 266 2.12 23.99 3.55
N ILE A 267 2.64 24.83 4.44
CA ILE A 267 3.59 24.40 5.48
C ILE A 267 2.94 23.38 6.41
N GLY A 268 3.56 22.21 6.54
CA GLY A 268 3.10 21.12 7.42
C GLY A 268 1.87 20.35 6.90
N LEU A 269 1.39 20.68 5.69
CA LEU A 269 0.31 19.90 5.08
C LEU A 269 0.84 18.55 4.58
N MET A 270 0.11 17.51 4.94
CA MET A 270 0.37 16.13 4.51
C MET A 270 -0.83 15.57 3.76
N LYS A 271 -0.57 14.59 2.93
CA LYS A 271 -1.61 13.82 2.26
C LYS A 271 -2.51 13.14 3.29
N THR A 272 -3.83 13.20 3.11
CA THR A 272 -4.79 12.40 3.88
C THR A 272 -4.74 10.95 3.38
N PRO A 273 -4.17 10.00 4.16
CA PRO A 273 -4.05 8.61 3.74
C PRO A 273 -5.36 7.85 3.84
N THR A 274 -5.47 6.72 3.14
CA THR A 274 -6.58 5.79 3.34
C THR A 274 -6.57 5.22 4.77
N LEU A 275 -7.77 5.04 5.34
CA LEU A 275 -7.93 4.29 6.61
C LEU A 275 -8.22 2.81 6.38
N ARG A 276 -8.26 2.33 5.14
CA ARG A 276 -8.39 0.90 4.89
C ARG A 276 -7.20 0.16 5.50
N ASN A 277 -7.50 -0.88 6.26
CA ASN A 277 -6.52 -1.68 7.01
C ASN A 277 -5.76 -0.90 8.09
N ILE A 278 -6.27 0.23 8.55
CA ILE A 278 -5.58 1.12 9.49
C ILE A 278 -5.12 0.41 10.77
N ALA A 279 -5.89 -0.58 11.26
CA ALA A 279 -5.53 -1.36 12.44
C ALA A 279 -4.27 -2.23 12.27
N LEU A 280 -3.78 -2.41 11.03
CA LEU A 280 -2.60 -3.22 10.70
C LEU A 280 -1.35 -2.37 10.43
N THR A 281 -1.46 -1.04 10.44
CA THR A 281 -0.40 -0.13 9.96
C THR A 281 0.15 0.82 11.04
N PRO A 282 0.25 0.42 12.34
CA PRO A 282 0.98 1.23 13.29
C PRO A 282 2.48 1.24 12.92
N PRO A 283 3.23 2.31 13.34
CA PRO A 283 2.77 3.51 14.03
C PRO A 283 2.12 4.53 13.09
N TYR A 284 1.33 5.43 13.65
CA TYR A 284 0.48 6.35 12.91
C TYR A 284 1.08 7.75 12.76
N MET A 285 0.54 8.51 11.78
CA MET A 285 0.96 9.79 11.26
C MET A 285 2.23 9.69 10.39
N HIS A 286 2.57 10.78 9.73
CA HIS A 286 3.74 10.83 8.84
C HIS A 286 5.08 10.59 9.56
N ASP A 287 5.12 10.92 10.84
CA ASP A 287 6.29 10.78 11.71
C ASP A 287 6.21 9.59 12.68
N GLY A 288 5.15 8.77 12.59
CA GLY A 288 4.96 7.59 13.43
C GLY A 288 4.93 7.90 14.93
N ILE A 289 4.30 9.01 15.32
CA ILE A 289 4.28 9.47 16.73
C ILE A 289 3.37 8.63 17.61
N PHE A 290 2.26 8.09 17.08
CA PHE A 290 1.29 7.31 17.84
C PHE A 290 1.43 5.81 17.57
N GLN A 291 1.30 5.00 18.61
CA GLN A 291 1.43 3.54 18.53
C GLN A 291 0.08 2.84 18.45
N THR A 292 -1.00 3.46 18.92
CA THR A 292 -2.34 2.87 18.98
C THR A 292 -3.38 3.79 18.32
N LEU A 293 -4.50 3.21 17.89
CA LEU A 293 -5.63 3.98 17.35
C LEU A 293 -6.30 4.84 18.43
N GLU A 294 -6.29 4.40 19.68
CA GLU A 294 -6.76 5.18 20.82
C GLU A 294 -5.95 6.47 20.97
N GLU A 295 -4.62 6.41 20.85
CA GLU A 295 -3.75 7.60 20.88
C GLU A 295 -4.08 8.56 19.73
N VAL A 296 -4.37 8.02 18.54
CA VAL A 296 -4.78 8.82 17.37
C VAL A 296 -6.11 9.52 17.64
N VAL A 297 -7.13 8.80 18.09
CA VAL A 297 -8.45 9.38 18.40
C VAL A 297 -8.32 10.39 19.54
N GLN A 298 -7.52 10.10 20.57
CA GLN A 298 -7.28 11.02 21.69
C GLN A 298 -6.55 12.30 21.23
N HIS A 299 -5.62 12.20 20.24
CA HIS A 299 -5.00 13.38 19.64
C HIS A 299 -6.05 14.31 19.02
N TYR A 300 -6.95 13.77 18.19
CA TYR A 300 -8.03 14.58 17.62
C TYR A 300 -9.03 15.06 18.67
N ASN A 301 -9.25 14.32 19.75
CA ASN A 301 -10.14 14.71 20.83
C ASN A 301 -9.61 15.93 21.59
N THR A 302 -8.36 15.88 22.06
CA THR A 302 -7.84 16.93 22.99
C THR A 302 -6.36 17.28 22.77
N GLY A 303 -5.67 16.65 21.80
CA GLY A 303 -4.24 16.76 21.62
C GLY A 303 -3.78 17.70 20.51
N LEU A 304 -4.70 18.36 19.81
CA LEU A 304 -4.39 19.23 18.68
C LEU A 304 -3.47 20.39 19.07
N GLN A 305 -2.45 20.61 18.26
CA GLN A 305 -1.53 21.74 18.39
C GLN A 305 -1.84 22.83 17.36
N SER A 306 -1.92 24.08 17.82
CA SER A 306 -2.22 25.22 16.95
C SER A 306 -1.02 25.56 16.08
N SER A 307 -1.26 25.76 14.80
CA SER A 307 -0.32 26.33 13.83
C SER A 307 -1.07 27.23 12.83
N ALA A 308 -0.34 28.02 12.06
CA ALA A 308 -0.95 28.91 11.07
C ALA A 308 -1.67 28.18 9.93
N THR A 309 -1.33 26.92 9.69
CA THR A 309 -1.85 26.08 8.61
C THR A 309 -2.69 24.90 9.12
N LEU A 310 -3.01 24.86 10.44
CA LEU A 310 -3.93 23.86 10.99
C LEU A 310 -5.24 23.86 10.18
N ASP A 311 -5.73 22.67 9.84
CA ASP A 311 -6.97 22.53 9.07
C ASP A 311 -8.14 23.26 9.74
N GLN A 312 -9.00 23.92 8.94
CA GLN A 312 -10.06 24.77 9.46
C GLN A 312 -11.11 23.99 10.27
N ALA A 313 -11.42 22.75 9.88
CA ALA A 313 -12.34 21.93 10.65
C ALA A 313 -11.76 21.60 12.04
N LEU A 314 -10.46 21.34 12.12
CA LEU A 314 -9.76 21.11 13.40
C LEU A 314 -9.62 22.38 14.24
N GLN A 315 -9.48 23.57 13.61
CA GLN A 315 -9.49 24.83 14.35
C GLN A 315 -10.81 25.04 15.12
N MET A 316 -11.93 24.54 14.61
CA MET A 316 -13.23 24.65 15.28
C MET A 316 -13.32 23.82 16.56
N THR A 317 -12.53 22.76 16.67
CA THR A 317 -12.49 21.90 17.87
C THR A 317 -11.42 22.34 18.88
N MET A 318 -10.60 23.33 18.53
CA MET A 318 -9.58 23.86 19.45
C MET A 318 -10.20 24.41 20.73
N GLY A 319 -9.74 23.92 21.87
CA GLY A 319 -10.18 24.37 23.20
C GLY A 319 -11.35 23.57 23.79
N THR A 320 -12.29 23.07 22.99
CA THR A 320 -13.38 22.21 23.46
C THR A 320 -13.07 20.71 23.27
N GLY A 321 -12.21 20.41 22.31
CA GLY A 321 -12.03 19.05 21.80
C GLY A 321 -13.24 18.56 21.02
N LEU A 322 -13.21 17.27 20.67
CA LEU A 322 -14.36 16.57 20.06
C LEU A 322 -15.42 16.17 21.12
N MET A 323 -15.15 16.39 22.41
CA MET A 323 -16.01 16.05 23.54
C MET A 323 -16.30 14.54 23.68
N LEU A 324 -15.43 13.68 23.13
CA LEU A 324 -15.57 12.24 23.21
C LEU A 324 -15.17 11.76 24.61
N ASN A 325 -16.03 10.90 25.19
CA ASN A 325 -15.70 10.16 26.40
C ASN A 325 -14.92 8.86 26.08
N GLU A 326 -14.48 8.12 27.10
CA GLU A 326 -13.71 6.89 26.93
C GLU A 326 -14.46 5.81 26.11
N GLN A 327 -15.79 5.73 26.27
CA GLN A 327 -16.61 4.79 25.52
C GLN A 327 -16.69 5.17 24.04
N ASP A 328 -16.87 6.46 23.72
CA ASP A 328 -16.90 6.97 22.35
C ASP A 328 -15.58 6.68 21.64
N ILE A 329 -14.44 6.87 22.31
CA ILE A 329 -13.11 6.52 21.79
C ILE A 329 -13.01 5.01 21.50
N SER A 330 -13.43 4.18 22.43
CA SER A 330 -13.45 2.73 22.26
C SER A 330 -14.35 2.28 21.10
N ASP A 331 -15.50 2.92 20.92
CA ASP A 331 -16.45 2.62 19.86
C ASP A 331 -15.88 3.03 18.48
N LEU A 332 -15.29 4.22 18.38
CA LEU A 332 -14.58 4.67 17.18
C LEU A 332 -13.46 3.71 16.78
N VAL A 333 -12.63 3.29 17.72
CA VAL A 333 -11.55 2.33 17.47
C VAL A 333 -12.13 0.99 17.02
N SER A 334 -13.24 0.53 17.62
CA SER A 334 -13.94 -0.69 17.20
C SER A 334 -14.42 -0.59 15.75
N PHE A 335 -14.96 0.57 15.33
CA PHE A 335 -15.31 0.80 13.93
C PHE A 335 -14.09 0.78 13.02
N LEU A 336 -12.99 1.46 13.38
CA LEU A 336 -11.76 1.47 12.58
C LEU A 336 -11.20 0.05 12.37
N HIS A 337 -11.34 -0.85 13.32
CA HIS A 337 -10.99 -2.26 13.15
C HIS A 337 -11.83 -2.96 12.06
N THR A 338 -13.08 -2.54 11.83
CA THR A 338 -13.93 -3.10 10.77
C THR A 338 -13.42 -2.80 9.36
N LEU A 339 -12.51 -1.86 9.19
CA LEU A 339 -11.90 -1.50 7.91
C LEU A 339 -10.76 -2.46 7.49
N THR A 340 -10.48 -3.48 8.30
CA THR A 340 -9.43 -4.48 8.03
C THR A 340 -9.92 -5.55 7.06
N ASP A 341 -9.17 -5.77 5.98
CA ASP A 341 -9.36 -6.81 4.99
C ASP A 341 -8.43 -7.99 5.30
N GLN A 342 -8.94 -8.96 6.04
CA GLN A 342 -8.17 -10.14 6.47
C GLN A 342 -7.77 -11.06 5.31
N GLU A 343 -8.54 -11.06 4.23
CA GLU A 343 -8.22 -11.86 3.06
C GLU A 343 -7.01 -11.29 2.32
N LEU A 344 -6.89 -9.97 2.20
CA LEU A 344 -5.78 -9.30 1.53
C LEU A 344 -4.41 -9.70 2.10
N ILE A 345 -4.29 -9.71 3.43
CA ILE A 345 -3.01 -9.96 4.11
C ILE A 345 -2.56 -11.42 4.04
N GLN A 346 -3.44 -12.32 3.61
CA GLN A 346 -3.18 -13.76 3.46
C GLN A 346 -3.24 -14.23 2.01
N ASP A 347 -3.57 -13.35 1.07
CA ASP A 347 -3.76 -13.69 -0.34
C ASP A 347 -2.41 -14.05 -0.99
N GLU A 348 -2.28 -15.30 -1.43
CA GLU A 348 -1.08 -15.81 -2.09
C GLU A 348 -0.74 -15.06 -3.39
N ARG A 349 -1.72 -14.40 -4.01
CA ARG A 349 -1.50 -13.59 -5.22
C ARG A 349 -0.54 -12.43 -4.94
N PHE A 350 -0.45 -11.97 -3.71
CA PHE A 350 0.36 -10.82 -3.30
C PHE A 350 1.57 -11.17 -2.44
N SER A 351 1.72 -12.44 -2.01
CA SER A 351 2.88 -12.91 -1.23
C SER A 351 4.14 -13.02 -2.07
N SER A 352 5.29 -13.34 -1.45
CA SER A 352 6.53 -13.61 -2.20
C SER A 352 6.30 -14.72 -3.24
N PRO A 353 6.76 -14.54 -4.47
CA PRO A 353 6.70 -15.58 -5.51
C PRO A 353 7.87 -16.57 -5.47
N PHE A 354 8.80 -16.43 -4.50
CA PHE A 354 10.03 -17.21 -4.35
C PHE A 354 9.98 -18.18 -3.18
#